data_50e5de23a7dc2c11123ccba54be54255
#
_entry.id   50e5de23a7dc2c11123ccba54be54255
#
_cell.length_a   1.000
_cell.length_b   1.000
_cell.length_c   1.000
_cell.angle_alpha   90.00
_cell.angle_beta   90.00
_cell.angle_gamma   90.00
#
_symmetry.space_group_name_H-M   'P 1'
#
loop_
_entity.id
_entity.type
_entity.pdbx_description
1 polymer ?
#
loop_
_entity_poly.entity_id
_entity_poly.type
_entity_poly.pdbx_seq_one_letter_code
_entity_poly.pdbx_strand_id
1 'polypeptide(L)'
;MNRLNAKYKNEGVPSLIEKFNYKSVMEVPKVEKIVINMGVGDATSNAKNLEKAVEELTLISGQKPVVTTAKKSIAGFRLREGMPIGTKVTLRGERMYDFLDKLVTVSLPRVRDFRGISKKSFDGRGNYTLGVKEQLIFPEIDYDRVDKVRGMDIVIVTTANTDEEAKELLTQLGMPFQ
;
A
#
# COMPACT_ATOMS: atom_id res chain seq x y z
N MET A 1 12.34 9.79 14.46
CA MET A 1 12.46 8.57 13.61
C MET A 1 11.33 7.61 13.92
N ASN A 2 10.67 7.06 12.89
CA ASN A 2 9.60 6.09 13.06
C ASN A 2 10.10 4.79 13.70
N ARG A 3 9.25 4.14 14.52
CA ARG A 3 9.54 2.86 15.19
C ARG A 3 9.96 1.77 14.21
N LEU A 4 9.28 1.61 13.07
CA LEU A 4 9.63 0.60 12.07
C LEU A 4 10.96 0.89 11.38
N ASN A 5 11.25 2.16 11.11
CA ASN A 5 12.53 2.54 10.52
C ASN A 5 13.68 2.21 11.48
N ALA A 6 13.49 2.51 12.77
CA ALA A 6 14.46 2.16 13.82
C ALA A 6 14.63 0.63 13.93
N LYS A 7 13.54 -0.11 13.92
CA LYS A 7 13.55 -1.58 13.95
C LYS A 7 14.30 -2.15 12.74
N TYR A 8 14.05 -1.60 11.56
CA TYR A 8 14.76 -2.01 10.35
C TYR A 8 16.27 -1.81 10.48
N LYS A 9 16.69 -0.63 10.91
CA LYS A 9 18.12 -0.32 11.06
C LYS A 9 18.81 -1.15 12.13
N ASN A 10 18.15 -1.38 13.25
CA ASN A 10 18.76 -2.02 14.42
C ASN A 10 18.69 -3.55 14.39
N GLU A 11 17.60 -4.11 13.88
CA GLU A 11 17.33 -5.55 13.89
C GLU A 11 17.24 -6.15 12.48
N GLY A 12 16.57 -5.47 11.55
CA GLY A 12 16.34 -5.98 10.21
C GLY A 12 17.59 -6.11 9.37
N VAL A 13 18.42 -5.06 9.35
CA VAL A 13 19.65 -5.05 8.55
C VAL A 13 20.63 -6.15 8.99
N PRO A 14 20.96 -6.30 10.29
CA PRO A 14 21.83 -7.40 10.72
C PRO A 14 21.27 -8.78 10.41
N SER A 15 19.96 -8.98 10.60
CA SER A 15 19.29 -10.25 10.34
C SER A 15 19.32 -10.63 8.86
N LEU A 16 19.11 -9.66 7.98
CA LEU A 16 19.17 -9.89 6.54
C LEU A 16 20.59 -10.19 6.05
N ILE A 17 21.57 -9.49 6.59
CA ILE A 17 22.99 -9.75 6.26
C ILE A 17 23.36 -11.18 6.65
N GLU A 18 22.96 -11.63 7.84
CA GLU A 18 23.22 -12.99 8.30
C GLU A 18 22.56 -14.05 7.39
N LYS A 19 21.30 -13.82 7.05
CA LYS A 19 20.52 -14.80 6.27
C LYS A 19 20.98 -14.92 4.81
N PHE A 20 21.28 -13.81 4.15
CA PHE A 20 21.61 -13.77 2.72
C PHE A 20 23.10 -13.52 2.43
N ASN A 21 23.91 -13.39 3.46
CA ASN A 21 25.38 -13.20 3.35
C ASN A 21 25.78 -12.01 2.47
N TYR A 22 25.12 -10.85 2.66
CA TYR A 22 25.50 -9.63 1.94
C TYR A 22 26.89 -9.15 2.31
N LYS A 23 27.64 -8.69 1.34
CA LYS A 23 29.01 -8.18 1.52
C LYS A 23 29.04 -6.76 2.05
N SER A 24 28.01 -5.97 1.77
CA SER A 24 27.93 -4.57 2.15
C SER A 24 26.53 -4.25 2.69
N VAL A 25 26.45 -3.29 3.61
CA VAL A 25 25.20 -2.75 4.11
C VAL A 25 24.37 -2.16 2.97
N MET A 26 25.02 -1.66 1.91
CA MET A 26 24.34 -1.10 0.76
C MET A 26 23.60 -2.12 -0.12
N GLU A 27 23.94 -3.40 0.01
CA GLU A 27 23.25 -4.48 -0.70
C GLU A 27 21.97 -4.93 -0.01
N VAL A 28 21.80 -4.60 1.26
CA VAL A 28 20.63 -5.02 2.04
C VAL A 28 19.36 -4.39 1.45
N PRO A 29 18.32 -5.22 1.17
CA PRO A 29 17.08 -4.67 0.63
C PRO A 29 16.39 -3.74 1.63
N LYS A 30 15.72 -2.74 1.10
CA LYS A 30 14.96 -1.78 1.88
C LYS A 30 13.65 -1.45 1.16
N VAL A 31 12.67 -0.97 1.90
CA VAL A 31 11.43 -0.47 1.32
C VAL A 31 11.72 0.89 0.69
N GLU A 32 11.46 1.00 -0.60
CA GLU A 32 11.70 2.22 -1.36
C GLU A 32 10.52 3.18 -1.32
N LYS A 33 9.33 2.65 -1.59
CA LYS A 33 8.09 3.43 -1.57
C LYS A 33 6.87 2.53 -1.39
N ILE A 34 5.77 3.14 -0.99
CA ILE A 34 4.46 2.48 -0.94
C ILE A 34 3.51 3.30 -1.80
N VAL A 35 2.87 2.65 -2.76
CA VAL A 35 1.87 3.27 -3.62
C VAL A 35 0.50 2.72 -3.26
N ILE A 36 -0.44 3.62 -2.96
CA ILE A 36 -1.82 3.25 -2.68
C ILE A 36 -2.66 3.75 -3.85
N ASN A 37 -3.41 2.86 -4.48
CA ASN A 37 -4.27 3.18 -5.61
C ASN A 37 -5.71 2.81 -5.30
N MET A 38 -6.63 3.73 -5.60
CA MET A 38 -8.07 3.48 -5.54
C MET A 38 -8.66 3.70 -6.91
N GLY A 39 -9.19 2.63 -7.52
CA GLY A 39 -9.95 2.72 -8.76
C GLY A 39 -11.39 3.09 -8.45
N VAL A 40 -11.90 4.14 -9.07
CA VAL A 40 -13.27 4.63 -8.87
C VAL A 40 -14.00 4.59 -10.22
N GLY A 41 -14.43 3.38 -10.62
CA GLY A 41 -15.12 3.17 -11.90
C GLY A 41 -16.46 3.89 -11.99
N ASP A 42 -17.15 4.06 -10.87
CA ASP A 42 -18.43 4.77 -10.82
C ASP A 42 -18.30 6.30 -10.89
N ALA A 43 -17.07 6.83 -10.91
CA ALA A 43 -16.84 8.25 -11.17
C ALA A 43 -17.30 8.67 -12.58
N THR A 44 -17.45 7.72 -13.50
CA THR A 44 -17.99 7.99 -14.85
C THR A 44 -19.44 8.43 -14.80
N SER A 45 -20.21 7.96 -13.82
CA SER A 45 -21.62 8.33 -13.64
C SER A 45 -21.81 9.41 -12.60
N ASN A 46 -20.93 9.52 -11.60
CA ASN A 46 -21.00 10.51 -10.53
C ASN A 46 -19.61 10.94 -10.07
N ALA A 47 -19.22 12.15 -10.47
CA ALA A 47 -17.91 12.72 -10.12
C ALA A 47 -17.69 12.90 -8.62
N LYS A 48 -18.76 13.03 -7.83
CA LYS A 48 -18.65 13.14 -6.37
C LYS A 48 -18.05 11.90 -5.72
N ASN A 49 -18.21 10.74 -6.34
CA ASN A 49 -17.60 9.49 -5.84
C ASN A 49 -16.08 9.58 -5.83
N LEU A 50 -15.51 10.22 -6.85
CA LEU A 50 -14.06 10.42 -6.90
C LEU A 50 -13.58 11.42 -5.84
N GLU A 51 -14.32 12.50 -5.62
CA GLU A 51 -13.99 13.49 -4.58
C GLU A 51 -13.97 12.83 -3.20
N LYS A 52 -14.93 11.95 -2.92
CA LYS A 52 -14.97 11.16 -1.68
C LYS A 52 -13.77 10.23 -1.55
N ALA A 53 -13.39 9.55 -2.63
CA ALA A 53 -12.23 8.68 -2.64
C ALA A 53 -10.93 9.45 -2.37
N VAL A 54 -10.77 10.62 -2.97
CA VAL A 54 -9.62 11.51 -2.74
C VAL A 54 -9.56 11.94 -1.27
N GLU A 55 -10.69 12.34 -0.70
CA GLU A 55 -10.78 12.74 0.71
C GLU A 55 -10.38 11.59 1.64
N GLU A 56 -10.93 10.40 1.42
CA GLU A 56 -10.62 9.22 2.22
C GLU A 56 -9.13 8.84 2.12
N LEU A 57 -8.58 8.82 0.91
CA LEU A 57 -7.17 8.50 0.71
C LEU A 57 -6.25 9.54 1.33
N THR A 58 -6.63 10.81 1.32
CA THR A 58 -5.92 11.88 2.01
C THR A 58 -5.83 11.61 3.51
N LEU A 59 -6.94 11.19 4.12
CA LEU A 59 -6.98 10.86 5.55
C LEU A 59 -6.13 9.64 5.87
N ILE A 60 -6.20 8.60 5.04
CA ILE A 60 -5.46 7.36 5.25
C ILE A 60 -3.95 7.57 5.12
N SER A 61 -3.51 8.29 4.11
CA SER A 61 -2.09 8.44 3.80
C SER A 61 -1.43 9.64 4.49
N GLY A 62 -2.21 10.62 4.88
CA GLY A 62 -1.70 11.89 5.41
C GLY A 62 -1.08 12.79 4.36
N GLN A 63 -1.27 12.49 3.08
CA GLN A 63 -0.72 13.21 1.95
C GLN A 63 -1.78 13.36 0.87
N LYS A 64 -1.76 14.48 0.15
CA LYS A 64 -2.72 14.73 -0.93
C LYS A 64 -2.45 13.77 -2.12
N PRO A 65 -3.42 12.94 -2.50
CA PRO A 65 -3.27 12.03 -3.64
C PRO A 65 -3.41 12.76 -4.98
N VAL A 66 -2.94 12.09 -6.03
CA VAL A 66 -3.07 12.54 -7.41
C VAL A 66 -4.30 11.85 -8.02
N VAL A 67 -5.11 12.60 -8.75
CA VAL A 67 -6.23 12.03 -9.52
C VAL A 67 -5.67 11.42 -10.81
N THR A 68 -6.08 10.19 -11.09
CA THR A 68 -5.69 9.48 -12.30
C THR A 68 -6.81 9.56 -13.34
N THR A 69 -6.42 9.73 -14.59
CA THR A 69 -7.36 9.88 -15.70
C THR A 69 -7.29 8.72 -16.68
N ALA A 70 -8.37 8.49 -17.42
CA ALA A 70 -8.43 7.44 -18.42
C ALA A 70 -7.50 7.76 -19.60
N LYS A 71 -6.74 6.76 -20.03
CA LYS A 71 -5.81 6.86 -21.16
C LYS A 71 -6.51 6.61 -22.51
N LYS A 72 -7.61 5.87 -22.48
CA LYS A 72 -8.36 5.48 -23.69
C LYS A 72 -9.86 5.56 -23.43
N SER A 73 -10.61 5.85 -24.48
CA SER A 73 -12.06 5.80 -24.43
C SER A 73 -12.54 4.37 -24.63
N ILE A 74 -13.44 3.89 -23.75
CA ILE A 74 -14.03 2.55 -23.83
C ILE A 74 -15.55 2.69 -23.68
N ALA A 75 -16.27 2.48 -24.77
CA ALA A 75 -17.72 2.67 -24.83
C ALA A 75 -18.48 1.74 -23.88
N GLY A 76 -18.03 0.49 -23.71
CA GLY A 76 -18.63 -0.49 -22.81
C GLY A 76 -18.65 -0.06 -21.34
N PHE A 77 -17.70 0.79 -20.95
CA PHE A 77 -17.62 1.33 -19.59
C PHE A 77 -18.11 2.79 -19.51
N ARG A 78 -18.66 3.33 -20.58
CA ARG A 78 -19.08 4.74 -20.69
C ARG A 78 -17.92 5.70 -20.34
N LEU A 79 -16.72 5.33 -20.75
CA LEU A 79 -15.49 5.99 -20.42
C LEU A 79 -14.93 6.75 -21.61
N ARG A 80 -14.53 8.01 -21.42
CA ARG A 80 -13.85 8.83 -22.41
C ARG A 80 -12.43 9.13 -21.95
N GLU A 81 -11.51 9.24 -22.89
CA GLU A 81 -10.15 9.64 -22.62
C GLU A 81 -10.10 10.96 -21.85
N GLY A 82 -9.28 11.01 -20.81
CA GLY A 82 -9.13 12.18 -19.95
C GLY A 82 -10.11 12.27 -18.79
N MET A 83 -11.12 11.36 -18.70
CA MET A 83 -12.02 11.34 -17.55
C MET A 83 -11.30 10.88 -16.29
N PRO A 84 -11.48 11.58 -15.13
CA PRO A 84 -10.93 11.14 -13.87
C PRO A 84 -11.63 9.85 -13.39
N ILE A 85 -10.85 8.80 -13.15
CA ILE A 85 -11.38 7.46 -12.81
C ILE A 85 -10.74 6.82 -11.60
N GLY A 86 -9.78 7.48 -11.00
CA GLY A 86 -9.10 6.93 -9.83
C GLY A 86 -8.23 7.96 -9.13
N THR A 87 -7.61 7.50 -8.07
CA THR A 87 -6.68 8.32 -7.31
C THR A 87 -5.56 7.44 -6.75
N LYS A 88 -4.37 8.00 -6.65
CA LYS A 88 -3.22 7.29 -6.08
C LYS A 88 -2.34 8.24 -5.27
N VAL A 89 -1.61 7.67 -4.34
CA VAL A 89 -0.62 8.40 -3.55
C VAL A 89 0.64 7.55 -3.43
N THR A 90 1.80 8.20 -3.52
CA THR A 90 3.10 7.56 -3.34
C THR A 90 3.73 8.07 -2.06
N LEU A 91 4.01 7.15 -1.14
CA LEU A 91 4.60 7.46 0.17
C LEU A 91 6.06 7.04 0.20
N ARG A 92 6.93 7.94 0.68
CA ARG A 92 8.36 7.71 0.86
C ARG A 92 8.82 8.23 2.21
N GLY A 93 9.96 7.73 2.68
CA GLY A 93 10.57 8.21 3.92
C GLY A 93 9.74 7.90 5.16
N GLU A 94 9.65 8.85 6.08
CA GLU A 94 8.93 8.65 7.33
C GLU A 94 7.44 8.39 7.16
N ARG A 95 6.79 9.07 6.22
CA ARG A 95 5.37 8.84 5.94
C ARG A 95 5.09 7.42 5.47
N MET A 96 6.00 6.86 4.70
CA MET A 96 5.93 5.47 4.25
C MET A 96 5.98 4.51 5.44
N TYR A 97 6.92 4.71 6.36
CA TYR A 97 7.04 3.88 7.56
C TYR A 97 5.87 4.07 8.52
N ASP A 98 5.38 5.30 8.67
CA ASP A 98 4.20 5.58 9.49
C ASP A 98 2.98 4.83 8.96
N PHE A 99 2.77 4.88 7.65
CA PHE A 99 1.68 4.14 7.02
C PHE A 99 1.84 2.63 7.17
N LEU A 100 3.04 2.10 6.94
CA LEU A 100 3.31 0.68 7.05
C LEU A 100 3.10 0.17 8.47
N ASP A 101 3.57 0.91 9.47
CA ASP A 101 3.38 0.58 10.87
C ASP A 101 1.88 0.52 11.23
N LYS A 102 1.13 1.52 10.83
CA LYS A 102 -0.32 1.57 11.03
C LYS A 102 -1.02 0.39 10.32
N LEU A 103 -0.63 0.10 9.09
CA LEU A 103 -1.20 -1.00 8.33
C LEU A 103 -1.02 -2.34 9.04
N VAL A 104 0.19 -2.61 9.49
CA VAL A 104 0.55 -3.88 10.14
C VAL A 104 -0.06 -4.02 11.53
N THR A 105 -0.01 -2.95 12.34
CA THR A 105 -0.39 -3.03 13.75
C THR A 105 -1.86 -2.76 14.02
N VAL A 106 -2.51 -1.92 13.23
CA VAL A 106 -3.89 -1.46 13.47
C VAL A 106 -4.86 -1.92 12.40
N SER A 107 -4.53 -1.68 11.14
CA SER A 107 -5.48 -1.85 10.03
C SER A 107 -5.69 -3.31 9.63
N LEU A 108 -4.62 -4.08 9.40
CA LEU A 108 -4.76 -5.49 9.02
C LEU A 108 -5.48 -6.34 10.07
N PRO A 109 -5.24 -6.19 11.38
CA PRO A 109 -5.99 -6.94 12.38
C PRO A 109 -7.49 -6.63 12.39
N ARG A 110 -7.92 -5.49 11.82
CA ARG A 110 -9.33 -5.10 11.71
C ARG A 110 -10.03 -5.68 10.49
N VAL A 111 -9.31 -6.35 9.61
CA VAL A 111 -9.90 -7.03 8.45
C VAL A 111 -10.78 -8.18 8.96
N ARG A 112 -11.99 -8.29 8.40
CA ARG A 112 -12.93 -9.35 8.77
C ARG A 112 -12.34 -10.72 8.45
N ASP A 113 -12.36 -11.63 9.43
CA ASP A 113 -11.83 -13.02 9.29
C ASP A 113 -10.35 -13.04 8.86
N PHE A 114 -9.56 -12.11 9.37
CA PHE A 114 -8.16 -11.99 8.99
C PHE A 114 -7.35 -13.20 9.47
N ARG A 115 -6.67 -13.86 8.53
CA ARG A 115 -5.82 -15.04 8.79
C ARG A 115 -4.38 -14.85 8.34
N GLY A 116 -4.01 -13.65 7.95
CA GLY A 116 -2.72 -13.33 7.37
C GLY A 116 -2.84 -12.91 5.92
N ILE A 117 -1.74 -12.46 5.34
CA ILE A 117 -1.69 -12.02 3.95
C ILE A 117 -1.00 -13.07 3.07
N SER A 118 -1.34 -13.09 1.80
CA SER A 118 -0.78 -14.05 0.85
C SER A 118 0.73 -13.86 0.66
N LYS A 119 1.49 -14.94 0.76
CA LYS A 119 2.93 -14.94 0.42
C LYS A 119 3.20 -15.08 -1.08
N LYS A 120 2.14 -15.18 -1.90
CA LYS A 120 2.24 -15.37 -3.35
C LYS A 120 2.04 -14.08 -4.16
N SER A 121 1.79 -12.96 -3.50
CA SER A 121 1.47 -11.68 -4.17
C SER A 121 2.70 -10.85 -4.52
N PHE A 122 3.82 -11.48 -4.76
CA PHE A 122 5.04 -10.85 -5.25
C PHE A 122 5.11 -10.89 -6.78
N ASP A 123 5.76 -9.90 -7.36
CA ASP A 123 5.86 -9.72 -8.82
C ASP A 123 7.04 -10.44 -9.49
N GLY A 124 7.85 -11.18 -8.75
CA GLY A 124 9.07 -11.81 -9.23
C GLY A 124 10.33 -10.95 -9.07
N ARG A 125 10.16 -9.69 -8.69
CA ARG A 125 11.27 -8.72 -8.57
C ARG A 125 11.34 -8.06 -7.18
N GLY A 126 10.68 -8.67 -6.19
CA GLY A 126 10.72 -8.19 -4.83
C GLY A 126 9.69 -7.11 -4.47
N ASN A 127 8.69 -6.88 -5.29
CA ASN A 127 7.59 -5.98 -4.99
C ASN A 127 6.34 -6.76 -4.56
N TYR A 128 5.61 -6.23 -3.59
CA TYR A 128 4.45 -6.89 -3.02
C TYR A 128 3.19 -6.06 -3.23
N THR A 129 2.09 -6.70 -3.61
CA THR A 129 0.79 -6.05 -3.78
C THR A 129 -0.23 -6.65 -2.82
N LEU A 130 -0.87 -5.80 -2.03
CA LEU A 130 -1.94 -6.17 -1.10
C LEU A 130 -3.24 -5.51 -1.55
N GLY A 131 -4.28 -6.33 -1.78
CA GLY A 131 -5.62 -5.83 -2.05
C GLY A 131 -6.40 -5.69 -0.74
N VAL A 132 -6.93 -4.51 -0.49
CA VAL A 132 -7.80 -4.21 0.65
C VAL A 132 -9.21 -4.01 0.13
N LYS A 133 -10.17 -4.76 0.64
CA LYS A 133 -11.56 -4.71 0.18
C LYS A 133 -12.36 -3.53 0.73
N GLU A 134 -11.99 -3.05 1.91
CA GLU A 134 -12.74 -2.03 2.64
C GLU A 134 -11.81 -0.96 3.20
N GLN A 135 -12.10 0.31 2.94
CA GLN A 135 -11.35 1.42 3.56
C GLN A 135 -11.62 1.56 5.06
N LEU A 136 -12.64 0.88 5.56
CA LEU A 136 -13.08 0.95 6.96
C LEU A 136 -12.07 0.36 7.95
N ILE A 137 -11.09 -0.41 7.48
CA ILE A 137 -10.04 -0.97 8.33
C ILE A 137 -9.08 0.10 8.87
N PHE A 138 -9.04 1.27 8.22
CA PHE A 138 -8.18 2.37 8.66
C PHE A 138 -8.87 3.20 9.74
N PRO A 139 -8.18 3.50 10.86
CA PRO A 139 -8.80 4.22 11.98
C PRO A 139 -9.17 5.67 11.67
N GLU A 140 -8.56 6.27 10.64
CA GLU A 140 -8.88 7.63 10.21
C GLU A 140 -10.22 7.74 9.49
N ILE A 141 -10.78 6.62 9.04
CA ILE A 141 -12.06 6.60 8.33
C ILE A 141 -13.18 6.43 9.34
N ASP A 142 -14.08 7.41 9.37
CA ASP A 142 -15.28 7.39 10.22
C ASP A 142 -16.38 6.61 9.50
N TYR A 143 -16.83 5.51 10.11
CA TYR A 143 -17.89 4.66 9.59
C TYR A 143 -19.16 5.46 9.23
N ASP A 144 -19.52 6.45 10.06
CA ASP A 144 -20.73 7.23 9.86
C ASP A 144 -20.67 8.18 8.67
N ARG A 145 -19.47 8.50 8.18
CA ARG A 145 -19.25 9.40 7.05
C ARG A 145 -19.04 8.68 5.72
N VAL A 146 -18.96 7.37 5.76
CA VAL A 146 -18.73 6.55 4.55
C VAL A 146 -20.04 6.38 3.81
N ASP A 147 -20.06 6.82 2.55
CA ASP A 147 -21.22 6.66 1.67
C ASP A 147 -21.22 5.31 0.94
N LYS A 148 -20.02 4.76 0.67
CA LYS A 148 -19.84 3.52 -0.05
C LYS A 148 -18.54 2.84 0.37
N VAL A 149 -18.58 1.51 0.46
CA VAL A 149 -17.37 0.71 0.68
C VAL A 149 -16.51 0.74 -0.57
N ARG A 150 -15.24 1.13 -0.41
CA ARG A 150 -14.26 1.18 -1.49
C ARG A 150 -13.04 0.36 -1.11
N GLY A 151 -12.58 -0.43 -2.07
CA GLY A 151 -11.32 -1.14 -1.95
C GLY A 151 -10.14 -0.32 -2.46
N MET A 152 -8.94 -0.81 -2.19
CA MET A 152 -7.71 -0.19 -2.67
C MET A 152 -6.63 -1.23 -2.85
N ASP A 153 -5.64 -0.91 -3.67
CA ASP A 153 -4.44 -1.71 -3.83
C ASP A 153 -3.27 -0.99 -3.18
N ILE A 154 -2.53 -1.71 -2.36
CA ILE A 154 -1.35 -1.19 -1.69
C ILE A 154 -0.14 -1.94 -2.26
N VAL A 155 0.73 -1.23 -2.96
CA VAL A 155 1.94 -1.80 -3.55
C VAL A 155 3.15 -1.36 -2.72
N ILE A 156 3.90 -2.33 -2.21
CA ILE A 156 5.13 -2.07 -1.48
C ILE A 156 6.29 -2.36 -2.42
N VAL A 157 7.00 -1.31 -2.80
CA VAL A 157 8.15 -1.39 -3.70
C VAL A 157 9.42 -1.47 -2.85
N THR A 158 10.22 -2.49 -3.10
CA THR A 158 11.49 -2.70 -2.39
C THR A 158 12.68 -2.68 -3.34
N THR A 159 13.87 -2.59 -2.78
CA THR A 159 15.12 -2.70 -3.57
C THR A 159 15.62 -4.14 -3.67
N ALA A 160 14.87 -5.11 -3.17
CA ALA A 160 15.23 -6.53 -3.24
C ALA A 160 15.30 -7.01 -4.69
N ASN A 161 16.24 -7.89 -4.98
CA ASN A 161 16.40 -8.49 -6.31
C ASN A 161 15.48 -9.70 -6.51
N THR A 162 15.11 -10.38 -5.43
CA THR A 162 14.27 -11.57 -5.46
C THR A 162 13.09 -11.45 -4.49
N ASP A 163 12.05 -12.25 -4.74
CA ASP A 163 10.88 -12.29 -3.88
C ASP A 163 11.20 -12.83 -2.47
N GLU A 164 12.15 -13.76 -2.38
CA GLU A 164 12.57 -14.32 -1.10
C GLU A 164 13.19 -13.26 -0.19
N GLU A 165 14.08 -12.42 -0.76
CA GLU A 165 14.68 -11.30 -0.03
C GLU A 165 13.63 -10.29 0.42
N ALA A 166 12.69 -9.95 -0.46
CA ALA A 166 11.60 -9.02 -0.14
C ALA A 166 10.68 -9.60 0.92
N LYS A 167 10.33 -10.87 0.85
CA LYS A 167 9.50 -11.53 1.84
C LYS A 167 10.14 -11.49 3.22
N GLU A 168 11.43 -11.78 3.31
CA GLU A 168 12.16 -11.72 4.58
C GLU A 168 12.20 -10.29 5.12
N LEU A 169 12.48 -9.31 4.26
CA LEU A 169 12.46 -7.89 4.63
C LEU A 169 11.12 -7.50 5.24
N LEU A 170 10.02 -7.83 4.56
CA LEU A 170 8.68 -7.48 5.04
C LEU A 170 8.30 -8.25 6.31
N THR A 171 8.74 -9.50 6.44
CA THR A 171 8.54 -10.29 7.66
C THR A 171 9.24 -9.64 8.86
N GLN A 172 10.47 -9.14 8.66
CA GLN A 172 11.21 -8.42 9.70
C GLN A 172 10.50 -7.12 10.12
N LEU A 173 9.76 -6.52 9.21
CA LEU A 173 8.96 -5.33 9.49
C LEU A 173 7.59 -5.64 10.10
N GLY A 174 7.26 -6.92 10.29
CA GLY A 174 6.05 -7.35 10.97
C GLY A 174 4.88 -7.72 10.05
N MET A 175 5.09 -7.85 8.74
CA MET A 175 4.02 -8.27 7.83
C MET A 175 3.58 -9.70 8.12
N PRO A 176 2.27 -9.93 8.34
CA PRO A 176 1.74 -11.22 8.79
C PRO A 176 1.46 -12.18 7.62
N PHE A 177 2.49 -12.72 7.01
CA PHE A 177 2.35 -13.71 5.93
C PHE A 177 1.78 -15.04 6.45
N GLN A 178 0.92 -15.68 5.64
CA GLN A 178 0.41 -17.03 5.90
C GLN A 178 1.44 -18.08 5.53
#